data_c4a4dbd881f0bdea715f3b33134f57ee
#
_entry.id   c4a4dbd881f0bdea715f3b33134f57ee
#
_cell.length_a   1.000
_cell.length_b   1.000
_cell.length_c   1.000
_cell.angle_alpha   90.00
_cell.angle_beta   90.00
_cell.angle_gamma   90.00
#
_symmetry.space_group_name_H-M   'P 1'
#
loop_
_entity.id
_entity.type
_entity.pdbx_description
1 polymer ?
#
loop_
_entity_poly.entity_id
_entity_poly.type
_entity_poly.pdbx_seq_one_letter_code
_entity_poly.pdbx_strand_id
1 'polypeptide(L)'
;MRLHKRMILGLAAGTLAFALSACSSQGNNQTETPQAASEASETDPSQEAVSSEEGIAETTAGLVQGTDHDGIWSYLGVPYAEAKERFVPAEEVEPWEGVLVADSYGPMSPQGVINGVGGEADQSGTDNNCQNLNIWTPGVNDGEKRPVMVWLHGGGFSTGSANEAQFDGENMSRDGDVVVVGVNHRLNTFGFLDLSAYGDKYQDSANVGMMDIVDALQWIQDNIEAFGGDPENVTIFGQSGGGAKVLALMTSPYAEGLFEKGIVQSGATATMGPVFNSQEASTRLAEHILERLEIDPQNIEEIQTVPVEELQAAASEALSETGEELQTPAALGGGYSMDWQPVVDGDFLPTNPVTEDSFADAGRDIPLLIGSNLNEWSGFFESEPI
;
A
#
# COMPACT_ATOMS: atom_id res chain seq x y z
N MET A 1 -18.73 53.07 5.22
CA MET A 1 -20.10 53.44 5.62
C MET A 1 -20.78 52.25 6.21
N ARG A 2 -20.93 52.26 7.54
CA ARG A 2 -21.86 51.60 8.48
C ARG A 2 -22.27 50.13 8.21
N LEU A 3 -21.79 49.20 9.05
CA LEU A 3 -22.35 48.74 10.36
C LEU A 3 -23.77 48.16 10.29
N HIS A 4 -23.99 46.89 10.65
CA HIS A 4 -24.71 46.53 11.86
C HIS A 4 -24.60 45.06 12.22
N LYS A 5 -24.25 44.86 13.48
CA LYS A 5 -24.32 43.64 14.34
C LYS A 5 -25.78 43.19 14.56
N ARG A 6 -25.94 41.90 14.90
CA ARG A 6 -26.67 41.39 16.09
C ARG A 6 -26.60 39.86 16.15
N MET A 7 -26.12 39.45 17.11
CA MET A 7 -26.07 38.51 18.21
C MET A 7 -27.46 38.21 18.81
N ILE A 8 -27.89 36.96 18.95
CA ILE A 8 -28.81 36.50 19.97
C ILE A 8 -28.37 35.10 20.47
N LEU A 9 -28.15 35.03 21.77
CA LEU A 9 -27.96 33.89 22.64
C LEU A 9 -29.32 33.18 22.88
N GLY A 10 -29.28 31.86 23.11
CA GLY A 10 -30.41 31.11 23.66
C GLY A 10 -29.96 29.78 24.28
N LEU A 11 -29.70 29.81 25.58
CA LEU A 11 -29.56 28.66 26.48
C LEU A 11 -30.94 28.03 26.73
N ALA A 12 -31.01 26.70 26.78
CA ALA A 12 -31.99 26.01 27.64
C ALA A 12 -31.45 24.62 28.01
N ALA A 13 -31.13 24.48 29.28
CA ALA A 13 -30.87 23.24 29.99
C ALA A 13 -32.18 22.55 30.36
N GLY A 14 -32.24 21.24 30.32
CA GLY A 14 -33.35 20.44 30.78
C GLY A 14 -32.88 19.08 31.30
N THR A 15 -32.54 19.04 32.59
CA THR A 15 -32.35 17.81 33.37
C THR A 15 -33.67 17.17 33.72
N LEU A 16 -33.80 15.86 33.58
CA LEU A 16 -34.79 15.06 34.31
C LEU A 16 -34.21 13.71 34.66
N ALA A 17 -34.02 13.53 35.97
CA ALA A 17 -33.77 12.26 36.64
C ALA A 17 -35.12 11.68 37.14
N PHE A 18 -35.21 10.37 37.29
CA PHE A 18 -36.07 9.56 38.21
C PHE A 18 -36.24 8.17 37.57
N ALA A 19 -36.29 7.05 38.22
CA ALA A 19 -36.02 6.59 39.61
C ALA A 19 -36.01 5.06 39.56
N LEU A 20 -35.30 4.47 40.43
CA LEU A 20 -35.27 3.03 40.74
C LEU A 20 -36.65 2.51 41.20
N SER A 21 -36.97 1.28 40.84
CA SER A 21 -37.88 0.46 41.66
C SER A 21 -37.52 -1.04 41.48
N ALA A 22 -37.04 -1.60 42.55
CA ALA A 22 -36.91 -3.05 42.74
C ALA A 22 -38.21 -3.61 43.29
N CYS A 23 -38.62 -4.79 42.89
CA CYS A 23 -39.38 -5.71 43.73
C CYS A 23 -39.24 -7.16 43.26
N SER A 24 -38.86 -7.97 44.20
CA SER A 24 -38.77 -9.44 44.20
C SER A 24 -40.13 -10.10 44.30
N SER A 25 -40.34 -11.29 43.74
CA SER A 25 -40.94 -12.43 44.47
C SER A 25 -40.90 -13.74 43.67
N GLN A 26 -40.69 -14.79 44.43
CA GLN A 26 -40.61 -16.22 44.11
C GLN A 26 -41.93 -16.86 43.64
N GLY A 27 -41.80 -18.02 42.98
CA GLY A 27 -42.92 -18.97 42.84
C GLY A 27 -42.58 -20.13 41.92
N ASN A 28 -42.41 -21.30 42.51
CA ASN A 28 -42.23 -22.66 41.96
C ASN A 28 -43.42 -23.17 41.08
N ASN A 29 -43.21 -24.01 40.09
CA ASN A 29 -43.41 -25.47 40.03
C ASN A 29 -43.41 -26.04 38.60
N GLN A 30 -42.62 -27.05 38.38
CA GLN A 30 -42.73 -28.35 37.65
C GLN A 30 -43.89 -28.52 36.64
N THR A 31 -43.59 -29.01 35.41
CA THR A 31 -43.65 -30.45 34.99
C THR A 31 -43.50 -30.64 33.49
N GLU A 32 -42.67 -31.62 33.15
CA GLU A 32 -42.74 -32.61 32.05
C GLU A 32 -42.48 -32.25 30.57
N THR A 33 -41.47 -32.94 30.07
CA THR A 33 -41.00 -33.23 28.71
C THR A 33 -42.04 -34.00 27.84
N PRO A 34 -41.95 -33.99 26.49
CA PRO A 34 -41.03 -34.91 25.82
C PRO A 34 -40.30 -34.40 24.56
N GLN A 35 -39.10 -34.86 24.48
CA GLN A 35 -38.18 -35.21 23.40
C GLN A 35 -38.66 -35.13 21.93
N ALA A 36 -37.94 -34.39 21.10
CA ALA A 36 -37.64 -34.74 19.72
C ALA A 36 -36.21 -34.32 19.40
N ALA A 37 -35.39 -35.30 19.06
CA ALA A 37 -34.01 -35.17 18.66
C ALA A 37 -33.90 -34.51 17.27
N SER A 38 -33.05 -33.51 17.15
CA SER A 38 -32.42 -33.16 15.90
C SER A 38 -30.89 -33.11 16.17
N GLU A 39 -30.18 -33.94 15.43
CA GLU A 39 -28.74 -34.05 15.43
C GLU A 39 -28.16 -32.65 15.07
N ALA A 40 -27.62 -31.96 16.06
CA ALA A 40 -26.71 -30.85 15.85
C ALA A 40 -25.32 -31.47 15.66
N SER A 41 -24.69 -31.16 14.54
CA SER A 41 -23.28 -31.35 14.28
C SER A 41 -22.52 -30.67 15.43
N GLU A 42 -21.83 -31.45 16.22
CA GLU A 42 -20.87 -30.95 17.20
C GLU A 42 -19.70 -30.34 16.43
N THR A 43 -19.70 -29.01 16.25
CA THR A 43 -18.49 -28.25 16.02
C THR A 43 -17.70 -28.27 17.33
N ASP A 44 -16.45 -28.69 17.21
CA ASP A 44 -15.50 -28.78 18.33
C ASP A 44 -15.30 -27.36 18.97
N PRO A 45 -15.70 -27.14 20.25
CA PRO A 45 -15.59 -25.84 20.88
C PRO A 45 -14.15 -25.43 21.19
N SER A 46 -13.16 -26.27 20.86
CA SER A 46 -11.74 -25.99 21.14
C SER A 46 -11.06 -25.12 20.08
N GLN A 47 -11.67 -24.92 18.90
CA GLN A 47 -11.13 -24.04 17.85
C GLN A 47 -11.67 -22.60 17.92
N GLU A 48 -12.86 -22.36 18.47
CA GLU A 48 -13.44 -20.99 18.55
C GLU A 48 -12.91 -20.14 19.72
N ALA A 49 -12.17 -20.68 20.68
CA ALA A 49 -11.77 -19.96 21.88
C ALA A 49 -10.30 -19.48 21.87
N VAL A 50 -9.49 -19.85 20.87
CA VAL A 50 -8.04 -19.56 20.87
C VAL A 50 -7.71 -18.23 20.21
N SER A 51 -8.62 -17.63 19.44
CA SER A 51 -8.28 -16.52 18.55
C SER A 51 -8.47 -15.11 19.10
N SER A 52 -9.24 -14.89 20.18
CA SER A 52 -9.57 -13.53 20.63
C SER A 52 -8.79 -13.03 21.85
N GLU A 53 -8.18 -13.93 22.63
CA GLU A 53 -7.48 -13.52 23.88
C GLU A 53 -5.99 -13.20 23.68
N GLU A 54 -5.37 -13.53 22.52
CA GLU A 54 -3.93 -13.38 22.30
C GLU A 54 -3.53 -12.56 21.07
N GLY A 55 -4.45 -11.85 20.40
CA GLY A 55 -4.14 -11.06 19.19
C GLY A 55 -3.74 -11.92 17.99
N ILE A 56 -4.31 -13.12 17.89
CA ILE A 56 -4.10 -14.02 16.74
C ILE A 56 -5.20 -13.78 15.70
N ALA A 57 -4.80 -13.41 14.48
CA ALA A 57 -5.66 -13.30 13.32
C ALA A 57 -5.46 -14.52 12.39
N GLU A 58 -6.52 -15.05 11.82
CA GLU A 58 -6.46 -16.11 10.81
C GLU A 58 -6.46 -15.46 9.42
N THR A 59 -5.46 -15.80 8.61
CA THR A 59 -5.35 -15.36 7.22
C THR A 59 -5.47 -16.56 6.28
N THR A 60 -5.62 -16.31 4.99
CA THR A 60 -5.63 -17.35 3.94
C THR A 60 -4.37 -18.22 3.93
N ALA A 61 -3.23 -17.67 4.40
CA ALA A 61 -1.95 -18.37 4.44
C ALA A 61 -1.63 -19.02 5.81
N GLY A 62 -2.31 -18.62 6.90
CA GLY A 62 -2.09 -19.17 8.24
C GLY A 62 -2.37 -18.18 9.37
N LEU A 63 -2.04 -18.58 10.60
CA LEU A 63 -2.27 -17.76 11.78
C LEU A 63 -1.14 -16.72 11.95
N VAL A 64 -1.53 -15.49 12.31
CA VAL A 64 -0.60 -14.38 12.55
C VAL A 64 -0.86 -13.79 13.93
N GLN A 65 0.19 -13.67 14.76
CA GLN A 65 0.12 -13.05 16.08
C GLN A 65 0.70 -11.65 16.06
N GLY A 66 -0.07 -10.68 16.54
CA GLY A 66 0.35 -9.30 16.71
C GLY A 66 0.87 -8.99 18.11
N THR A 67 1.27 -7.73 18.30
CA THR A 67 1.69 -7.16 19.58
C THR A 67 0.69 -6.10 20.02
N ASP A 68 0.24 -6.15 21.29
CA ASP A 68 -0.66 -5.15 21.88
C ASP A 68 0.12 -3.91 22.37
N HIS A 69 -0.34 -2.74 21.98
CA HIS A 69 0.14 -1.42 22.37
C HIS A 69 -1.00 -0.61 23.01
N ASP A 70 -1.31 -0.91 24.26
CA ASP A 70 -2.40 -0.25 25.00
C ASP A 70 -3.75 -0.26 24.25
N GLY A 71 -4.12 -1.43 23.72
CA GLY A 71 -5.40 -1.67 23.02
C GLY A 71 -5.35 -1.40 21.52
N ILE A 72 -4.19 -1.14 20.93
CA ILE A 72 -3.96 -1.19 19.48
C ILE A 72 -3.02 -2.35 19.18
N TRP A 73 -3.49 -3.26 18.35
CA TRP A 73 -2.69 -4.39 17.87
C TRP A 73 -1.87 -3.98 16.66
N SER A 74 -0.57 -4.25 16.67
CA SER A 74 0.29 -4.13 15.49
C SER A 74 0.70 -5.50 14.97
N TYR A 75 0.69 -5.65 13.65
CA TYR A 75 1.20 -6.81 12.92
C TYR A 75 2.20 -6.29 11.90
N LEU A 76 3.47 -6.56 12.10
CA LEU A 76 4.55 -6.00 11.29
C LEU A 76 5.16 -7.09 10.41
N GLY A 77 5.36 -6.78 9.12
CA GLY A 77 6.01 -7.67 8.18
C GLY A 77 5.16 -8.88 7.75
N VAL A 78 3.83 -8.76 7.73
CA VAL A 78 2.93 -9.84 7.28
C VAL A 78 3.07 -10.04 5.76
N PRO A 79 3.49 -11.22 5.27
CA PRO A 79 3.63 -11.44 3.83
C PRO A 79 2.27 -11.51 3.14
N TYR A 80 2.15 -10.84 1.99
CA TYR A 80 0.94 -10.89 1.15
C TYR A 80 1.18 -11.59 -0.19
N ALA A 81 2.42 -11.62 -0.66
CA ALA A 81 2.86 -12.33 -1.86
C ALA A 81 4.35 -12.71 -1.72
N GLU A 82 4.87 -13.48 -2.66
CA GLU A 82 6.26 -13.96 -2.65
C GLU A 82 6.92 -13.78 -4.03
N ALA A 83 7.90 -12.87 -4.13
CA ALA A 83 8.68 -12.67 -5.35
C ALA A 83 9.89 -13.61 -5.38
N LYS A 84 9.69 -14.85 -5.82
CA LYS A 84 10.75 -15.87 -5.92
C LYS A 84 11.80 -15.53 -6.97
N GLU A 85 11.41 -14.81 -8.02
CA GLU A 85 12.30 -14.34 -9.08
C GLU A 85 12.17 -12.82 -9.25
N ARG A 86 13.21 -12.19 -9.85
CA ARG A 86 13.18 -10.76 -10.19
C ARG A 86 12.38 -10.53 -11.47
N PHE A 87 11.79 -9.35 -11.63
CA PHE A 87 11.17 -8.84 -12.86
C PHE A 87 9.96 -9.66 -13.37
N VAL A 88 9.41 -10.51 -12.54
CA VAL A 88 8.18 -11.27 -12.83
C VAL A 88 7.13 -11.00 -11.75
N PRO A 89 5.83 -11.19 -12.03
CA PRO A 89 4.80 -11.10 -11.01
C PRO A 89 5.13 -11.96 -9.78
N ALA A 90 4.72 -11.51 -8.60
CA ALA A 90 4.86 -12.29 -7.38
C ALA A 90 3.86 -13.47 -7.40
N GLU A 91 4.14 -14.48 -6.60
CA GLU A 91 3.29 -15.64 -6.42
C GLU A 91 2.50 -15.52 -5.10
N GLU A 92 1.44 -16.31 -4.95
CA GLU A 92 0.75 -16.44 -3.67
C GLU A 92 1.70 -16.99 -2.60
N VAL A 93 1.53 -16.52 -1.37
CA VAL A 93 2.31 -17.01 -0.23
C VAL A 93 1.96 -18.46 0.05
N GLU A 94 2.97 -19.32 0.17
CA GLU A 94 2.76 -20.70 0.58
C GLU A 94 2.21 -20.76 2.01
N PRO A 95 1.10 -21.47 2.26
CA PRO A 95 0.52 -21.59 3.60
C PRO A 95 1.51 -22.18 4.60
N TRP A 96 1.57 -21.60 5.80
CA TRP A 96 2.45 -22.08 6.87
C TRP A 96 1.70 -22.82 7.98
N GLU A 97 2.41 -23.71 8.67
CA GLU A 97 1.93 -24.36 9.88
C GLU A 97 2.31 -23.55 11.14
N GLY A 98 1.42 -23.54 12.14
CA GLY A 98 1.64 -22.79 13.39
C GLY A 98 1.27 -21.32 13.30
N VAL A 99 1.91 -20.51 14.14
CA VAL A 99 1.62 -19.07 14.24
C VAL A 99 2.84 -18.26 13.82
N LEU A 100 2.68 -17.40 12.84
CA LEU A 100 3.68 -16.39 12.46
C LEU A 100 3.62 -15.24 13.48
N VAL A 101 4.73 -15.00 14.18
CA VAL A 101 4.85 -13.86 15.10
C VAL A 101 5.24 -12.61 14.29
N ALA A 102 4.32 -11.65 14.19
CA ALA A 102 4.47 -10.44 13.38
C ALA A 102 4.84 -9.24 14.29
N ASP A 103 6.01 -9.32 14.96
CA ASP A 103 6.51 -8.35 15.92
C ASP A 103 7.62 -7.43 15.39
N SER A 104 8.02 -7.62 14.14
CA SER A 104 9.11 -6.90 13.49
C SER A 104 8.83 -6.62 12.02
N TYR A 105 9.32 -5.48 11.54
CA TYR A 105 9.18 -5.11 10.14
C TYR A 105 9.82 -6.14 9.21
N GLY A 106 9.13 -6.42 8.10
CA GLY A 106 9.63 -7.25 7.02
C GLY A 106 10.70 -6.53 6.16
N PRO A 107 11.29 -7.23 5.18
CA PRO A 107 12.25 -6.63 4.27
C PRO A 107 11.59 -5.55 3.40
N MET A 108 12.39 -4.56 3.01
CA MET A 108 12.04 -3.55 1.99
C MET A 108 12.71 -3.86 0.66
N SER A 109 12.24 -3.24 -0.41
CA SER A 109 12.87 -3.36 -1.73
C SER A 109 14.32 -2.89 -1.69
N PRO A 110 15.25 -3.55 -2.39
CA PRO A 110 16.61 -3.04 -2.56
C PRO A 110 16.57 -1.65 -3.19
N GLN A 111 17.27 -0.69 -2.58
CA GLN A 111 17.23 0.71 -2.99
C GLN A 111 18.54 1.43 -2.69
N GLY A 112 18.87 2.43 -3.51
CA GLY A 112 20.03 3.29 -3.32
C GLY A 112 19.65 4.65 -2.72
N VAL A 113 20.65 5.44 -2.34
CA VAL A 113 20.46 6.84 -1.95
C VAL A 113 20.29 7.66 -3.23
N ILE A 114 19.12 8.26 -3.44
CA ILE A 114 18.90 9.20 -4.56
C ILE A 114 19.08 10.62 -4.06
N ASN A 115 20.13 11.30 -4.53
CA ASN A 115 20.36 12.75 -4.38
C ASN A 115 20.17 13.31 -2.95
N GLY A 116 20.47 12.52 -1.91
CA GLY A 116 20.33 12.98 -0.52
C GLY A 116 18.90 13.01 0.00
N VAL A 117 17.93 12.59 -0.79
CA VAL A 117 16.54 12.36 -0.39
C VAL A 117 16.37 10.87 -0.16
N GLY A 118 16.09 10.49 1.04
CA GLY A 118 16.14 9.14 1.56
C GLY A 118 17.25 9.11 2.61
N GLY A 119 16.96 8.69 3.82
CA GLY A 119 18.01 8.44 4.82
C GLY A 119 18.99 7.42 4.27
N GLU A 120 20.17 7.31 4.89
CA GLU A 120 21.04 6.15 4.65
C GLU A 120 20.18 4.92 4.95
N ALA A 121 19.56 4.36 3.90
CA ALA A 121 18.79 3.14 4.06
C ALA A 121 19.78 2.07 4.50
N ASP A 122 19.62 1.61 5.73
CA ASP A 122 20.32 0.42 6.19
C ASP A 122 19.90 -0.73 5.25
N GLN A 123 20.79 -1.07 4.29
CA GLN A 123 20.54 -2.12 3.31
C GLN A 123 20.44 -3.51 3.97
N SER A 124 20.70 -3.61 5.28
CA SER A 124 20.67 -4.87 6.02
C SER A 124 19.29 -5.53 6.10
N GLY A 125 18.23 -4.80 5.72
CA GLY A 125 16.84 -5.29 5.69
C GLY A 125 16.22 -5.26 4.31
N THR A 126 17.00 -5.33 3.20
CA THR A 126 16.44 -5.30 1.84
C THR A 126 16.44 -6.69 1.20
N ASP A 127 15.37 -7.01 0.48
CA ASP A 127 15.22 -8.23 -0.32
C ASP A 127 14.33 -7.94 -1.54
N ASN A 128 14.51 -8.72 -2.62
CA ASN A 128 13.55 -8.72 -3.72
C ASN A 128 12.19 -9.26 -3.27
N ASN A 129 12.18 -10.20 -2.32
CA ASN A 129 10.98 -10.71 -1.66
C ASN A 129 10.55 -9.77 -0.52
N CYS A 130 10.09 -8.57 -0.89
CA CYS A 130 9.71 -7.49 0.03
C CYS A 130 8.19 -7.27 0.12
N GLN A 131 7.40 -8.21 -0.36
CA GLN A 131 5.94 -8.15 -0.41
C GLN A 131 5.36 -8.41 0.97
N ASN A 132 5.31 -7.36 1.82
CA ASN A 132 4.76 -7.46 3.18
C ASN A 132 3.96 -6.22 3.59
N LEU A 133 3.07 -6.43 4.57
CA LEU A 133 2.20 -5.42 5.16
C LEU A 133 2.59 -5.13 6.60
N ASN A 134 2.32 -3.90 7.04
CA ASN A 134 2.27 -3.52 8.44
C ASN A 134 0.84 -3.10 8.77
N ILE A 135 0.21 -3.67 9.79
CA ILE A 135 -1.19 -3.46 10.12
C ILE A 135 -1.31 -2.97 11.55
N TRP A 136 -2.14 -1.94 11.77
CA TRP A 136 -2.52 -1.43 13.11
C TRP A 136 -4.04 -1.43 13.21
N THR A 137 -4.57 -2.04 14.28
CA THR A 137 -6.02 -2.18 14.47
C THR A 137 -6.43 -2.08 15.93
N PRO A 138 -7.61 -1.46 16.23
CA PRO A 138 -8.17 -1.45 17.59
C PRO A 138 -8.78 -2.79 18.01
N GLY A 139 -9.00 -3.75 17.08
CA GLY A 139 -9.66 -5.00 17.43
C GLY A 139 -9.37 -6.13 16.44
N VAL A 140 -9.30 -7.34 16.97
CA VAL A 140 -8.98 -8.57 16.23
C VAL A 140 -10.13 -9.56 16.43
N ASN A 141 -10.68 -10.10 15.34
CA ASN A 141 -11.80 -11.03 15.36
C ASN A 141 -13.02 -10.53 16.18
N ASP A 142 -13.20 -9.22 16.29
CA ASP A 142 -14.26 -8.59 17.10
C ASP A 142 -15.59 -8.44 16.33
N GLY A 143 -15.58 -8.74 15.03
CA GLY A 143 -16.74 -8.65 14.14
C GLY A 143 -17.17 -7.23 13.80
N GLU A 144 -16.36 -6.21 14.19
CA GLU A 144 -16.54 -4.85 13.75
C GLU A 144 -16.14 -4.70 12.27
N LYS A 145 -16.66 -3.66 11.63
CA LYS A 145 -16.37 -3.32 10.24
C LYS A 145 -15.81 -1.90 10.17
N ARG A 146 -14.55 -1.76 10.58
CA ARG A 146 -13.87 -0.47 10.57
C ARG A 146 -13.42 -0.09 9.18
N PRO A 147 -13.45 1.20 8.82
CA PRO A 147 -12.80 1.67 7.59
C PRO A 147 -11.33 1.24 7.55
N VAL A 148 -10.87 0.86 6.36
CA VAL A 148 -9.48 0.46 6.13
C VAL A 148 -8.75 1.58 5.40
N MET A 149 -7.61 2.01 5.94
CA MET A 149 -6.75 3.06 5.40
C MET A 149 -5.44 2.46 4.93
N VAL A 150 -5.22 2.36 3.61
CA VAL A 150 -4.04 1.73 3.02
C VAL A 150 -3.04 2.79 2.60
N TRP A 151 -1.91 2.84 3.30
CA TRP A 151 -0.82 3.78 3.05
C TRP A 151 0.12 3.29 1.96
N LEU A 152 0.32 4.13 0.93
CA LEU A 152 1.31 3.97 -0.12
C LEU A 152 2.40 5.02 0.08
N HIS A 153 3.61 4.59 0.42
CA HIS A 153 4.73 5.47 0.74
C HIS A 153 5.22 6.28 -0.47
N GLY A 154 5.85 7.43 -0.19
CA GLY A 154 6.50 8.30 -1.17
C GLY A 154 7.87 7.79 -1.61
N GLY A 155 8.71 8.73 -2.09
CA GLY A 155 10.03 8.41 -2.66
C GLY A 155 9.98 8.07 -4.14
N GLY A 156 8.98 8.61 -4.87
CA GLY A 156 8.73 8.25 -6.26
C GLY A 156 8.32 6.78 -6.38
N PHE A 157 8.89 6.12 -7.36
CA PHE A 157 8.86 4.67 -7.54
C PHE A 157 10.24 4.05 -7.33
N SER A 158 11.14 4.80 -6.69
CA SER A 158 12.57 4.48 -6.60
C SER A 158 13.03 4.10 -5.20
N THR A 159 12.48 4.74 -4.17
CA THR A 159 12.91 4.61 -2.77
C THR A 159 11.71 4.68 -1.81
N GLY A 160 11.98 4.50 -0.52
CA GLY A 160 10.99 4.56 0.55
C GLY A 160 10.57 3.18 1.05
N SER A 161 9.78 3.18 2.10
CA SER A 161 9.27 1.96 2.74
C SER A 161 8.10 2.31 3.65
N ALA A 162 7.20 1.37 3.86
CA ALA A 162 6.18 1.45 4.90
C ALA A 162 6.74 1.23 6.32
N ASN A 163 8.04 0.90 6.43
CA ASN A 163 8.72 0.66 7.70
C ASN A 163 9.25 1.95 8.36
N GLU A 164 9.12 3.11 7.70
CA GLU A 164 9.61 4.37 8.25
C GLU A 164 8.78 4.78 9.49
N ALA A 165 9.45 5.17 10.57
CA ALA A 165 8.81 5.49 11.85
C ALA A 165 7.72 6.58 11.76
N GLN A 166 7.79 7.46 10.77
CA GLN A 166 6.77 8.48 10.51
C GLN A 166 5.46 7.90 9.95
N PHE A 167 5.47 6.65 9.48
CA PHE A 167 4.31 5.96 8.91
C PHE A 167 3.71 4.93 9.88
N ASP A 168 4.14 4.96 11.16
CA ASP A 168 3.49 4.19 12.20
C ASP A 168 2.01 4.55 12.30
N GLY A 169 1.15 3.54 12.15
CA GLY A 169 -0.30 3.70 12.07
C GLY A 169 -1.02 3.73 13.41
N GLU A 170 -0.33 3.52 14.54
CA GLU A 170 -0.94 3.36 15.86
C GLU A 170 -1.85 4.53 16.23
N ASN A 171 -1.36 5.76 16.10
CA ASN A 171 -2.15 6.94 16.44
C ASN A 171 -3.36 7.14 15.53
N MET A 172 -3.22 6.89 14.23
CA MET A 172 -4.34 7.00 13.28
C MET A 172 -5.39 5.93 13.58
N SER A 173 -4.97 4.71 13.86
CA SER A 173 -5.84 3.60 14.24
C SER A 173 -6.61 3.90 15.52
N ARG A 174 -5.92 4.39 16.56
CA ARG A 174 -6.49 4.74 17.86
C ARG A 174 -7.50 5.88 17.78
N ASP A 175 -7.10 7.00 17.14
CA ASP A 175 -7.89 8.23 17.15
C ASP A 175 -9.04 8.19 16.14
N GLY A 176 -8.86 7.43 15.05
CA GLY A 176 -9.81 7.30 13.96
C GLY A 176 -10.75 6.12 14.07
N ASP A 177 -10.50 5.17 14.98
CA ASP A 177 -11.17 3.86 15.02
C ASP A 177 -11.18 3.20 13.62
N VAL A 178 -9.98 3.09 13.02
CA VAL A 178 -9.77 2.56 11.67
C VAL A 178 -8.68 1.49 11.68
N VAL A 179 -8.70 0.59 10.71
CA VAL A 179 -7.57 -0.29 10.43
C VAL A 179 -6.62 0.44 9.49
N VAL A 180 -5.35 0.55 9.87
CA VAL A 180 -4.30 1.17 9.05
C VAL A 180 -3.39 0.09 8.50
N VAL A 181 -3.13 0.13 7.20
CA VAL A 181 -2.25 -0.84 6.52
C VAL A 181 -1.17 -0.09 5.76
N GLY A 182 0.09 -0.35 6.05
CA GLY A 182 1.24 0.14 5.28
C GLY A 182 1.75 -0.95 4.33
N VAL A 183 2.00 -0.61 3.06
CA VAL A 183 2.38 -1.58 2.01
C VAL A 183 3.84 -1.40 1.61
N ASN A 184 4.65 -2.47 1.70
CA ASN A 184 5.94 -2.58 1.04
C ASN A 184 5.78 -3.31 -0.30
N HIS A 185 6.49 -2.87 -1.32
CA HIS A 185 6.44 -3.42 -2.68
C HIS A 185 7.77 -3.19 -3.40
N ARG A 186 7.99 -3.86 -4.52
CA ARG A 186 9.21 -3.64 -5.33
C ARG A 186 9.28 -2.24 -5.91
N LEU A 187 10.49 -1.71 -5.94
CA LEU A 187 10.82 -0.35 -6.40
C LEU A 187 11.91 -0.37 -7.46
N ASN A 188 12.16 0.77 -8.08
CA ASN A 188 13.25 1.04 -9.02
C ASN A 188 13.41 -0.05 -10.09
N THR A 189 14.62 -0.49 -10.37
CA THR A 189 14.91 -1.56 -11.33
C THR A 189 14.12 -2.84 -11.04
N PHE A 190 13.91 -3.19 -9.77
CA PHE A 190 13.23 -4.42 -9.36
C PHE A 190 11.72 -4.39 -9.59
N GLY A 191 11.12 -3.19 -9.62
CA GLY A 191 9.68 -3.01 -9.78
C GLY A 191 9.26 -2.52 -11.18
N PHE A 192 10.19 -1.92 -11.96
CA PHE A 192 9.82 -1.15 -13.15
C PHE A 192 10.77 -1.31 -14.35
N LEU A 193 11.70 -2.28 -14.34
CA LEU A 193 12.53 -2.58 -15.52
C LEU A 193 11.74 -3.33 -16.56
N ASP A 194 11.57 -2.72 -17.73
CA ASP A 194 10.84 -3.30 -18.86
C ASP A 194 11.69 -4.30 -19.65
N LEU A 195 11.47 -5.57 -19.41
CA LEU A 195 12.08 -6.68 -20.14
C LEU A 195 11.09 -7.40 -21.06
N SER A 196 9.93 -6.82 -21.33
CA SER A 196 8.84 -7.45 -22.13
C SER A 196 9.28 -7.84 -23.55
N ALA A 197 10.24 -7.11 -24.12
CA ALA A 197 10.80 -7.40 -25.44
C ALA A 197 11.69 -8.67 -25.47
N TYR A 198 12.06 -9.23 -24.31
CA TYR A 198 13.07 -10.30 -24.21
C TYR A 198 12.50 -11.68 -23.86
N GLY A 199 11.17 -11.82 -23.84
CA GLY A 199 10.50 -13.11 -23.70
C GLY A 199 9.21 -13.05 -22.89
N ASP A 200 8.32 -14.00 -23.13
CA ASP A 200 6.97 -14.07 -22.54
C ASP A 200 7.00 -14.08 -20.99
N LYS A 201 8.07 -14.64 -20.40
CA LYS A 201 8.30 -14.64 -18.94
C LYS A 201 8.29 -13.24 -18.34
N TYR A 202 8.79 -12.25 -19.06
CA TYR A 202 9.00 -10.88 -18.62
C TYR A 202 7.94 -9.90 -19.14
N GLN A 203 6.82 -10.41 -19.68
CA GLN A 203 5.80 -9.58 -20.29
C GLN A 203 5.31 -8.45 -19.37
N ASP A 204 5.18 -8.73 -18.07
CA ASP A 204 4.64 -7.81 -17.07
C ASP A 204 5.73 -7.05 -16.29
N SER A 205 7.00 -7.24 -16.63
CA SER A 205 8.17 -6.76 -15.86
C SER A 205 8.18 -5.24 -15.62
N ALA A 206 7.62 -4.48 -16.56
CA ALA A 206 7.57 -3.02 -16.49
C ALA A 206 6.71 -2.47 -15.35
N ASN A 207 5.79 -3.28 -14.80
CA ASN A 207 4.80 -2.84 -13.81
C ASN A 207 4.69 -3.78 -12.59
N VAL A 208 5.61 -4.72 -12.39
CA VAL A 208 5.53 -5.68 -11.27
C VAL A 208 5.51 -5.01 -9.90
N GLY A 209 6.14 -3.83 -9.75
CA GLY A 209 6.06 -3.06 -8.51
C GLY A 209 4.67 -2.50 -8.23
N MET A 210 3.86 -2.25 -9.25
CA MET A 210 2.45 -1.87 -9.10
C MET A 210 1.56 -3.10 -8.94
N MET A 211 1.90 -4.22 -9.59
CA MET A 211 1.19 -5.50 -9.41
C MET A 211 1.32 -5.99 -7.98
N ASP A 212 2.48 -5.83 -7.35
CA ASP A 212 2.66 -6.11 -5.91
C ASP A 212 1.62 -5.35 -5.06
N ILE A 213 1.30 -4.09 -5.37
CA ILE A 213 0.28 -3.33 -4.63
C ILE A 213 -1.12 -3.87 -4.90
N VAL A 214 -1.41 -4.34 -6.11
CA VAL A 214 -2.67 -5.02 -6.42
C VAL A 214 -2.81 -6.30 -5.62
N ASP A 215 -1.74 -7.10 -5.51
CA ASP A 215 -1.72 -8.31 -4.69
C ASP A 215 -1.94 -7.99 -3.20
N ALA A 216 -1.35 -6.87 -2.70
CA ALA A 216 -1.59 -6.39 -1.34
C ALA A 216 -3.06 -5.98 -1.12
N LEU A 217 -3.68 -5.32 -2.10
CA LEU A 217 -5.09 -4.95 -2.03
C LEU A 217 -6.00 -6.17 -2.10
N GLN A 218 -5.66 -7.17 -2.92
CA GLN A 218 -6.39 -8.45 -2.95
C GLN A 218 -6.26 -9.17 -1.62
N TRP A 219 -5.05 -9.21 -1.04
CA TRP A 219 -4.85 -9.77 0.29
C TRP A 219 -5.72 -9.07 1.36
N ILE A 220 -5.87 -7.75 1.29
CA ILE A 220 -6.75 -6.97 2.17
C ILE A 220 -8.20 -7.40 1.99
N GLN A 221 -8.67 -7.56 0.75
CA GLN A 221 -10.02 -8.04 0.48
C GLN A 221 -10.30 -9.41 1.13
N ASP A 222 -9.32 -10.30 1.09
CA ASP A 222 -9.48 -11.69 1.54
C ASP A 222 -9.31 -11.85 3.06
N ASN A 223 -8.61 -10.92 3.76
CA ASN A 223 -8.14 -11.17 5.13
C ASN A 223 -8.50 -10.07 6.14
N ILE A 224 -8.82 -8.85 5.73
CA ILE A 224 -8.87 -7.71 6.65
C ILE A 224 -10.00 -7.79 7.68
N GLU A 225 -11.04 -8.61 7.46
CA GLU A 225 -12.09 -8.86 8.43
C GLU A 225 -11.56 -9.49 9.73
N ALA A 226 -10.53 -10.35 9.64
CA ALA A 226 -9.86 -10.92 10.83
C ALA A 226 -9.17 -9.84 11.68
N PHE A 227 -8.84 -8.71 11.09
CA PHE A 227 -8.25 -7.54 11.75
C PHE A 227 -9.30 -6.46 12.07
N GLY A 228 -10.60 -6.81 12.04
CA GLY A 228 -11.72 -5.92 12.36
C GLY A 228 -11.99 -4.84 11.31
N GLY A 229 -11.44 -4.97 10.09
CA GLY A 229 -11.64 -4.07 8.96
C GLY A 229 -12.83 -4.44 8.08
N ASP A 230 -13.27 -3.49 7.26
CA ASP A 230 -14.34 -3.67 6.27
C ASP A 230 -13.73 -3.71 4.86
N PRO A 231 -13.70 -4.85 4.18
CA PRO A 231 -13.19 -4.95 2.81
C PRO A 231 -14.02 -4.13 1.81
N GLU A 232 -15.29 -3.80 2.13
CA GLU A 232 -16.14 -2.93 1.30
C GLU A 232 -15.93 -1.43 1.61
N ASN A 233 -14.95 -1.05 2.47
CA ASN A 233 -14.69 0.34 2.84
C ASN A 233 -13.19 0.64 2.92
N VAL A 234 -12.48 0.33 1.85
CA VAL A 234 -11.03 0.53 1.69
C VAL A 234 -10.74 1.88 1.05
N THR A 235 -9.88 2.67 1.67
CA THR A 235 -9.37 3.93 1.14
C THR A 235 -7.86 3.82 0.95
N ILE A 236 -7.38 3.94 -0.28
CA ILE A 236 -5.95 4.03 -0.57
C ILE A 236 -5.50 5.49 -0.48
N PHE A 237 -4.36 5.75 0.17
CA PHE A 237 -3.84 7.09 0.30
C PHE A 237 -2.32 7.13 0.26
N GLY A 238 -1.76 8.23 -0.24
CA GLY A 238 -0.31 8.36 -0.33
C GLY A 238 0.16 9.77 -0.62
N GLN A 239 1.41 10.03 -0.27
CA GLN A 239 2.06 11.33 -0.46
C GLN A 239 3.16 11.21 -1.53
N SER A 240 3.35 12.26 -2.35
CA SER A 240 4.37 12.28 -3.41
C SER A 240 4.20 11.09 -4.36
N GLY A 241 5.23 10.26 -4.57
CA GLY A 241 5.12 9.01 -5.33
C GLY A 241 4.00 8.08 -4.87
N GLY A 242 3.64 8.08 -3.57
CA GLY A 242 2.49 7.36 -3.05
C GLY A 242 1.17 7.85 -3.63
N GLY A 243 1.01 9.17 -3.76
CA GLY A 243 -0.15 9.74 -4.45
C GLY A 243 -0.18 9.43 -5.95
N ALA A 244 0.99 9.34 -6.60
CA ALA A 244 1.09 8.88 -7.98
C ALA A 244 0.69 7.40 -8.12
N LYS A 245 1.04 6.55 -7.14
CA LYS A 245 0.59 5.14 -7.07
C LYS A 245 -0.94 5.04 -6.96
N VAL A 246 -1.58 5.91 -6.13
CA VAL A 246 -3.04 6.00 -6.07
C VAL A 246 -3.63 6.29 -7.45
N LEU A 247 -3.08 7.25 -8.20
CA LEU A 247 -3.57 7.58 -9.55
C LEU A 247 -3.37 6.43 -10.53
N ALA A 248 -2.23 5.72 -10.47
CA ALA A 248 -1.98 4.55 -11.30
C ALA A 248 -2.99 3.43 -11.05
N LEU A 249 -3.26 3.10 -9.76
CA LEU A 249 -4.25 2.09 -9.37
C LEU A 249 -5.67 2.46 -9.80
N MET A 250 -6.05 3.75 -9.69
CA MET A 250 -7.34 4.24 -10.20
C MET A 250 -7.48 4.13 -11.73
N THR A 251 -6.40 3.85 -12.44
CA THR A 251 -6.38 3.73 -13.91
C THR A 251 -6.26 2.28 -14.36
N SER A 252 -5.73 1.42 -13.48
CA SER A 252 -5.51 0.01 -13.79
C SER A 252 -6.79 -0.82 -13.66
N PRO A 253 -7.16 -1.61 -14.68
CA PRO A 253 -8.26 -2.56 -14.59
C PRO A 253 -7.99 -3.68 -13.57
N TYR A 254 -6.74 -3.96 -13.24
CA TYR A 254 -6.35 -4.97 -12.26
C TYR A 254 -6.71 -4.58 -10.81
N ALA A 255 -6.90 -3.28 -10.56
CA ALA A 255 -7.26 -2.77 -9.23
C ALA A 255 -8.77 -2.47 -9.09
N GLU A 256 -9.58 -2.76 -10.12
CA GLU A 256 -11.03 -2.49 -10.11
C GLU A 256 -11.72 -3.29 -9.00
N GLY A 257 -12.46 -2.57 -8.14
CA GLY A 257 -13.23 -3.17 -7.04
C GLY A 257 -12.42 -3.56 -5.80
N LEU A 258 -11.10 -3.26 -5.75
CA LEU A 258 -10.25 -3.54 -4.59
C LEU A 258 -10.21 -2.37 -3.57
N PHE A 259 -10.76 -1.22 -3.92
CA PHE A 259 -10.88 -0.05 -3.04
C PHE A 259 -12.00 0.89 -3.52
N GLU A 260 -12.57 1.68 -2.60
CA GLU A 260 -13.70 2.56 -2.86
C GLU A 260 -13.31 4.04 -2.95
N LYS A 261 -12.16 4.45 -2.43
CA LYS A 261 -11.77 5.87 -2.33
C LYS A 261 -10.26 6.05 -2.48
N GLY A 262 -9.86 7.21 -2.99
CA GLY A 262 -8.46 7.62 -3.11
C GLY A 262 -8.17 8.96 -2.45
N ILE A 263 -6.96 9.10 -1.85
CA ILE A 263 -6.44 10.38 -1.36
C ILE A 263 -5.04 10.59 -1.92
N VAL A 264 -4.84 11.67 -2.65
CA VAL A 264 -3.56 12.06 -3.26
C VAL A 264 -3.02 13.31 -2.56
N GLN A 265 -1.88 13.16 -1.89
CA GLN A 265 -1.20 14.24 -1.19
C GLN A 265 0.07 14.61 -1.96
N SER A 266 0.07 15.74 -2.65
CA SER A 266 1.24 16.23 -3.42
C SER A 266 1.82 15.22 -4.42
N GLY A 267 0.97 14.38 -5.01
CA GLY A 267 1.36 13.28 -5.92
C GLY A 267 0.83 13.46 -7.35
N ALA A 268 0.30 14.63 -7.69
CA ALA A 268 -0.24 14.95 -9.01
C ALA A 268 0.41 16.25 -9.53
N THR A 269 1.71 16.21 -9.78
CA THR A 269 2.47 17.32 -10.39
C THR A 269 2.62 17.11 -11.90
N ALA A 270 3.08 18.11 -12.62
CA ALA A 270 3.29 18.00 -14.07
C ALA A 270 4.28 16.88 -14.48
N THR A 271 5.13 16.44 -13.54
CA THR A 271 6.17 15.43 -13.78
C THR A 271 5.95 14.13 -12.98
N MET A 272 4.84 14.02 -12.25
CA MET A 272 4.59 12.86 -11.41
C MET A 272 3.09 12.60 -11.29
N GLY A 273 2.66 11.39 -11.55
CA GLY A 273 1.30 10.90 -11.36
C GLY A 273 0.34 11.11 -12.54
N PRO A 274 0.22 12.30 -13.15
CA PRO A 274 -0.64 12.49 -14.32
C PRO A 274 -0.15 11.83 -15.60
N VAL A 275 1.18 11.70 -15.77
CA VAL A 275 1.82 11.11 -16.95
C VAL A 275 2.92 10.16 -16.49
N PHE A 276 2.89 8.95 -17.01
CA PHE A 276 3.86 7.89 -16.76
C PHE A 276 4.71 7.60 -17.99
N ASN A 277 5.72 6.76 -17.84
CA ASN A 277 6.63 6.41 -18.93
C ASN A 277 5.88 5.71 -20.08
N SER A 278 6.28 6.01 -21.31
CA SER A 278 5.80 5.24 -22.46
C SER A 278 6.56 3.92 -22.58
N GLN A 279 5.92 2.92 -23.18
CA GLN A 279 6.53 1.63 -23.51
C GLN A 279 7.85 1.82 -24.28
N GLU A 280 7.88 2.72 -25.29
CA GLU A 280 9.07 3.00 -26.09
C GLU A 280 10.24 3.51 -25.23
N ALA A 281 9.98 4.46 -24.32
CA ALA A 281 11.01 5.00 -23.43
C ALA A 281 11.55 3.95 -22.46
N SER A 282 10.67 3.10 -21.90
CA SER A 282 11.06 2.04 -20.98
C SER A 282 11.85 0.93 -21.64
N THR A 283 11.47 0.53 -22.85
CA THR A 283 12.23 -0.42 -23.67
C THR A 283 13.63 0.13 -23.97
N ARG A 284 13.73 1.43 -24.32
CA ARG A 284 15.03 2.06 -24.58
C ARG A 284 15.92 2.10 -23.33
N LEU A 285 15.34 2.37 -22.17
CA LEU A 285 16.05 2.30 -20.89
C LEU A 285 16.59 0.90 -20.61
N ALA A 286 15.79 -0.13 -20.86
CA ALA A 286 16.21 -1.53 -20.69
C ALA A 286 17.36 -1.89 -21.63
N GLU A 287 17.34 -1.45 -22.87
CA GLU A 287 18.46 -1.62 -23.82
C GLU A 287 19.77 -1.06 -23.25
N HIS A 288 19.77 0.19 -22.76
CA HIS A 288 20.94 0.80 -22.16
C HIS A 288 21.43 0.08 -20.92
N ILE A 289 20.54 -0.46 -20.07
CA ILE A 289 20.92 -1.24 -18.90
C ILE A 289 21.61 -2.55 -19.31
N LEU A 290 21.04 -3.27 -20.27
CA LEU A 290 21.61 -4.53 -20.77
C LEU A 290 22.96 -4.32 -21.45
N GLU A 291 23.11 -3.24 -22.24
CA GLU A 291 24.38 -2.87 -22.87
C GLU A 291 25.49 -2.63 -21.81
N ARG A 292 25.17 -1.94 -20.69
CA ARG A 292 26.12 -1.67 -19.60
C ARG A 292 26.50 -2.92 -18.83
N LEU A 293 25.57 -3.83 -18.66
CA LEU A 293 25.79 -5.11 -17.99
C LEU A 293 26.44 -6.14 -18.93
N GLU A 294 26.68 -5.80 -20.20
CA GLU A 294 27.18 -6.70 -21.24
C GLU A 294 26.34 -7.99 -21.40
N ILE A 295 25.02 -7.91 -21.12
CA ILE A 295 24.09 -9.03 -21.23
C ILE A 295 23.58 -9.13 -22.68
N ASP A 296 23.83 -10.27 -23.32
CA ASP A 296 23.25 -10.58 -24.64
C ASP A 296 21.72 -10.80 -24.46
N PRO A 297 20.87 -10.10 -25.24
CA PRO A 297 19.43 -10.33 -25.25
C PRO A 297 18.99 -11.79 -25.39
N GLN A 298 19.79 -12.63 -26.03
CA GLN A 298 19.53 -14.08 -26.13
C GLN A 298 19.78 -14.84 -24.81
N ASN A 299 20.48 -14.21 -23.87
CA ASN A 299 20.83 -14.77 -22.56
C ASN A 299 20.21 -13.94 -21.44
N ILE A 300 19.03 -13.38 -21.63
CA ILE A 300 18.38 -12.43 -20.69
C ILE A 300 18.28 -12.97 -19.27
N GLU A 301 18.23 -14.28 -19.06
CA GLU A 301 18.21 -14.91 -17.73
C GLU A 301 19.43 -14.58 -16.87
N GLU A 302 20.56 -14.13 -17.48
CA GLU A 302 21.74 -13.70 -16.72
C GLU A 302 21.43 -12.52 -15.78
N ILE A 303 20.44 -11.67 -16.13
CA ILE A 303 20.03 -10.52 -15.30
C ILE A 303 19.48 -10.92 -13.93
N GLN A 304 18.95 -12.13 -13.79
CA GLN A 304 18.42 -12.66 -12.52
C GLN A 304 19.51 -12.75 -11.44
N THR A 305 20.77 -12.93 -11.84
CA THR A 305 21.90 -13.17 -10.94
C THR A 305 22.88 -12.00 -10.83
N VAL A 306 22.61 -10.89 -11.53
CA VAL A 306 23.43 -9.68 -11.43
C VAL A 306 23.38 -9.17 -9.97
N PRO A 307 24.54 -8.86 -9.35
CA PRO A 307 24.57 -8.25 -8.02
C PRO A 307 23.73 -6.96 -7.95
N VAL A 308 23.06 -6.73 -6.83
CA VAL A 308 22.14 -5.57 -6.65
C VAL A 308 22.86 -4.25 -6.93
N GLU A 309 24.06 -4.07 -6.39
CA GLU A 309 24.85 -2.86 -6.54
C GLU A 309 25.25 -2.60 -8.00
N GLU A 310 25.59 -3.66 -8.73
CA GLU A 310 25.98 -3.58 -10.13
C GLU A 310 24.79 -3.22 -11.00
N LEU A 311 23.64 -3.87 -10.77
CA LEU A 311 22.39 -3.58 -11.46
C LEU A 311 21.93 -2.14 -11.22
N GLN A 312 21.97 -1.68 -9.97
CA GLN A 312 21.59 -0.30 -9.62
C GLN A 312 22.53 0.75 -10.21
N ALA A 313 23.84 0.47 -10.25
CA ALA A 313 24.80 1.37 -10.87
C ALA A 313 24.57 1.50 -12.39
N ALA A 314 24.40 0.38 -13.09
CA ALA A 314 24.07 0.38 -14.52
C ALA A 314 22.77 1.11 -14.82
N ALA A 315 21.75 0.89 -13.98
CA ALA A 315 20.45 1.53 -14.11
C ALA A 315 20.51 3.06 -13.89
N SER A 316 21.27 3.52 -12.89
CA SER A 316 21.43 4.96 -12.61
C SER A 316 22.06 5.72 -13.78
N GLU A 317 23.08 5.14 -14.40
CA GLU A 317 23.73 5.71 -15.59
C GLU A 317 22.79 5.67 -16.80
N ALA A 318 22.07 4.57 -17.00
CA ALA A 318 21.14 4.39 -18.10
C ALA A 318 19.94 5.37 -18.02
N LEU A 319 19.42 5.67 -16.83
CA LEU A 319 18.35 6.67 -16.63
C LEU A 319 18.79 8.05 -17.14
N SER A 320 20.01 8.46 -16.84
CA SER A 320 20.58 9.75 -17.31
C SER A 320 20.76 9.74 -18.82
N GLU A 321 21.36 8.69 -19.39
CA GLU A 321 21.61 8.59 -20.82
C GLU A 321 20.32 8.56 -21.62
N THR A 322 19.35 7.71 -21.22
CA THR A 322 18.05 7.62 -21.90
C THR A 322 17.29 8.94 -21.81
N GLY A 323 17.34 9.62 -20.64
CA GLY A 323 16.73 10.94 -20.48
C GLY A 323 17.35 12.00 -21.37
N GLU A 324 18.68 11.99 -21.55
CA GLU A 324 19.38 12.90 -22.47
C GLU A 324 19.03 12.58 -23.93
N GLU A 325 18.99 11.30 -24.33
CA GLU A 325 18.62 10.88 -25.66
C GLU A 325 17.19 11.29 -26.04
N LEU A 326 16.23 11.04 -25.14
CA LEU A 326 14.82 11.34 -25.36
C LEU A 326 14.41 12.78 -25.00
N GLN A 327 15.35 13.59 -24.49
CA GLN A 327 15.11 14.97 -24.00
C GLN A 327 14.01 15.01 -22.92
N THR A 328 13.97 14.00 -22.04
CA THR A 328 13.02 13.91 -20.91
C THR A 328 13.50 14.83 -19.80
N PRO A 329 12.74 15.88 -19.42
CA PRO A 329 13.12 16.75 -18.32
C PRO A 329 13.19 15.96 -17.01
N ALA A 330 14.28 16.11 -16.26
CA ALA A 330 14.38 15.50 -14.93
C ALA A 330 13.30 16.07 -13.99
N ALA A 331 12.70 15.22 -13.18
CA ALA A 331 11.68 15.64 -12.20
C ALA A 331 12.24 16.60 -11.15
N LEU A 332 13.51 16.46 -10.79
CA LEU A 332 14.21 17.30 -9.81
C LEU A 332 15.58 17.71 -10.35
N GLY A 333 16.02 18.91 -10.01
CA GLY A 333 17.41 19.36 -10.22
C GLY A 333 17.74 19.95 -11.59
N GLY A 334 16.84 19.91 -12.56
CA GLY A 334 17.06 20.40 -13.93
C GLY A 334 17.93 19.47 -14.78
N GLY A 335 17.95 19.71 -16.11
CA GLY A 335 18.58 18.82 -17.08
C GLY A 335 17.62 17.75 -17.59
N TYR A 336 18.19 16.68 -18.10
CA TYR A 336 17.42 15.56 -18.65
C TYR A 336 17.80 14.29 -17.93
N SER A 337 16.80 13.50 -17.51
CA SER A 337 16.94 12.18 -16.93
C SER A 337 15.58 11.51 -16.93
N MET A 338 15.53 10.22 -17.15
CA MET A 338 14.32 9.45 -16.81
C MET A 338 14.28 9.19 -15.31
N ASP A 339 13.08 8.96 -14.82
CA ASP A 339 12.80 8.46 -13.47
C ASP A 339 12.10 7.10 -13.58
N TRP A 340 12.25 6.27 -12.54
CA TRP A 340 11.44 5.07 -12.42
C TRP A 340 9.98 5.44 -12.23
N GLN A 341 9.13 4.89 -13.08
CA GLN A 341 7.69 5.10 -13.07
C GLN A 341 6.99 3.89 -13.66
N PRO A 342 5.69 3.68 -13.38
CA PRO A 342 4.87 2.74 -14.13
C PRO A 342 4.91 3.05 -15.63
N VAL A 343 4.69 2.02 -16.42
CA VAL A 343 4.72 2.10 -17.88
C VAL A 343 3.32 1.97 -18.44
N VAL A 344 2.97 2.89 -19.34
CA VAL A 344 1.74 2.78 -20.13
C VAL A 344 1.96 1.70 -21.18
N ASP A 345 1.66 0.45 -20.81
CA ASP A 345 1.89 -0.77 -21.59
C ASP A 345 0.66 -1.22 -22.40
N GLY A 346 -0.49 -0.59 -22.12
CA GLY A 346 -1.75 -0.92 -22.79
C GLY A 346 -2.51 -2.09 -22.16
N ASP A 347 -1.98 -2.70 -21.09
CA ASP A 347 -2.58 -3.80 -20.34
C ASP A 347 -2.74 -3.44 -18.86
N PHE A 348 -1.68 -3.51 -18.07
CA PHE A 348 -1.72 -3.11 -16.65
C PHE A 348 -2.10 -1.63 -16.50
N LEU A 349 -1.50 -0.78 -17.29
CA LEU A 349 -1.81 0.64 -17.38
C LEU A 349 -2.21 1.02 -18.80
N PRO A 350 -3.52 0.94 -19.15
CA PRO A 350 -4.00 1.15 -20.52
C PRO A 350 -3.78 2.57 -21.04
N THR A 351 -3.74 3.55 -20.15
CA THR A 351 -3.57 4.98 -20.47
C THR A 351 -2.98 5.72 -19.28
N ASN A 352 -2.57 6.96 -19.49
CA ASN A 352 -2.26 7.86 -18.36
C ASN A 352 -3.52 8.18 -17.55
N PRO A 353 -3.40 8.39 -16.21
CA PRO A 353 -4.50 8.79 -15.35
C PRO A 353 -5.21 10.05 -15.82
N VAL A 354 -4.47 11.03 -16.30
CA VAL A 354 -5.01 12.29 -16.82
C VAL A 354 -4.76 12.36 -18.32
N THR A 355 -5.83 12.45 -19.09
CA THR A 355 -5.82 12.69 -20.54
C THR A 355 -6.14 14.15 -20.84
N GLU A 356 -6.04 14.59 -22.13
CA GLU A 356 -6.27 15.99 -22.51
C GLU A 356 -7.62 16.56 -22.01
N ASP A 357 -8.66 15.72 -21.92
CA ASP A 357 -10.04 16.16 -21.66
C ASP A 357 -10.65 15.62 -20.36
N SER A 358 -10.08 14.58 -19.74
CA SER A 358 -10.69 13.94 -18.57
C SER A 358 -9.73 13.03 -17.82
N PHE A 359 -10.15 12.59 -16.64
CA PHE A 359 -9.57 11.45 -15.93
C PHE A 359 -9.88 10.15 -16.66
N ALA A 360 -9.01 9.14 -16.53
CA ALA A 360 -9.22 7.81 -17.11
C ALA A 360 -10.57 7.19 -16.68
N ASP A 361 -11.21 6.47 -17.59
CA ASP A 361 -12.57 5.96 -17.35
C ASP A 361 -12.67 5.03 -16.14
N ALA A 362 -11.66 4.19 -15.89
CA ALA A 362 -11.65 3.25 -14.77
C ALA A 362 -11.75 3.93 -13.38
N GLY A 363 -11.11 5.08 -13.21
CA GLY A 363 -11.11 5.82 -11.94
C GLY A 363 -12.16 6.91 -11.82
N ARG A 364 -12.97 7.14 -12.85
CA ARG A 364 -13.86 8.32 -12.94
C ARG A 364 -14.88 8.40 -11.82
N ASP A 365 -15.42 7.26 -11.41
CA ASP A 365 -16.48 7.19 -10.42
C ASP A 365 -15.97 6.95 -8.99
N ILE A 366 -14.66 6.82 -8.80
CA ILE A 366 -14.02 6.64 -7.50
C ILE A 366 -13.87 8.02 -6.83
N PRO A 367 -14.43 8.25 -5.63
CA PRO A 367 -14.23 9.47 -4.88
C PRO A 367 -12.74 9.75 -4.63
N LEU A 368 -12.28 10.94 -5.02
CA LEU A 368 -10.89 11.34 -4.90
C LEU A 368 -10.75 12.64 -4.12
N LEU A 369 -9.93 12.59 -3.04
CA LEU A 369 -9.45 13.79 -2.35
C LEU A 369 -8.01 14.07 -2.83
N ILE A 370 -7.79 15.23 -3.43
CA ILE A 370 -6.49 15.63 -3.95
C ILE A 370 -6.08 16.99 -3.40
N GLY A 371 -4.81 17.13 -3.04
CA GLY A 371 -4.27 18.37 -2.52
C GLY A 371 -2.75 18.46 -2.59
N SER A 372 -2.25 19.68 -2.44
CA SER A 372 -0.81 20.01 -2.38
C SER A 372 -0.56 21.13 -1.38
N ASN A 373 0.69 21.29 -0.97
CA ASN A 373 1.10 22.39 -0.11
C ASN A 373 1.40 23.66 -0.94
N LEU A 374 1.18 24.84 -0.34
CA LEU A 374 1.49 26.10 -0.99
C LEU A 374 2.99 26.27 -1.31
N ASN A 375 3.84 25.72 -0.44
CA ASN A 375 5.30 25.82 -0.53
C ASN A 375 5.91 24.42 -0.64
N GLU A 376 5.58 23.68 -1.70
CA GLU A 376 6.24 22.42 -2.04
C GLU A 376 7.76 22.62 -2.17
N TRP A 377 8.55 21.70 -1.68
CA TRP A 377 10.02 21.69 -1.76
C TRP A 377 10.76 22.83 -1.06
N SER A 378 10.08 23.79 -0.43
CA SER A 378 10.74 24.94 0.21
C SER A 378 11.75 24.57 1.30
N GLY A 379 11.62 23.39 1.92
CA GLY A 379 12.57 22.86 2.91
C GLY A 379 13.84 22.29 2.30
N PHE A 380 13.87 22.02 1.00
CA PHE A 380 15.01 21.43 0.28
C PHE A 380 15.87 22.49 -0.44
N PHE A 381 15.37 23.69 -0.61
CA PHE A 381 16.12 24.80 -1.20
C PHE A 381 16.60 25.73 -0.09
N GLU A 382 17.92 25.91 0.05
CA GLU A 382 18.46 26.96 0.88
C GLU A 382 17.96 28.30 0.35
N SER A 383 17.15 29.01 1.14
CA SER A 383 16.77 30.38 0.82
C SER A 383 18.02 31.22 0.97
N GLU A 384 18.56 31.75 -0.13
CA GLU A 384 19.51 32.89 -0.04
C GLU A 384 18.82 33.99 0.78
N PRO A 385 19.46 34.52 1.82
CA PRO A 385 18.90 35.64 2.58
C PRO A 385 18.72 36.82 1.63
N ILE A 386 17.48 37.30 1.50
CA ILE A 386 17.12 38.53 0.75
C ILE A 386 17.72 39.74 1.45
#